data_14309c33edccf331ab1a32fd426bda89
#
_entry.id   14309c33edccf331ab1a32fd426bda89
#
_cell.length_a   1.000
_cell.length_b   1.000
_cell.length_c   1.000
_cell.angle_alpha   90.00
_cell.angle_beta   90.00
_cell.angle_gamma   90.00
#
_symmetry.space_group_name_H-M   'P 1'
#
loop_
_entity.id
_entity.type
_entity.pdbx_description
1 polymer ?
#
loop_
_entity_poly.entity_id
_entity_poly.type
_entity_poly.pdbx_seq_one_letter_code
_entity_poly.pdbx_strand_id
1 'polypeptide(L)'
;MKYDEHFRNKLYGGVIGKYIGVMHGAEIESWTYEQIKDVFGEIKQYPVRFNNFCSDDDLNGPLFYMRVLQDFGTSNISERQMGHTLLNYVGERHGFFWWGGYGTSTEETAYWNLLNGIEPPLSGSIEQNGKITAEQIGGQIFSDCWGLLLSLIHISE
;
A
#
# COMPACT_ATOMS: atom_id res chain seq x y z
N MET A 1 -11.03 23.58 -4.51
CA MET A 1 -9.88 23.50 -5.43
C MET A 1 -10.36 22.88 -6.72
N LYS A 2 -10.22 23.54 -7.87
CA LYS A 2 -10.50 22.89 -9.18
C LYS A 2 -9.22 22.14 -9.56
N TYR A 3 -9.28 20.85 -9.56
CA TYR A 3 -8.22 20.02 -10.11
C TYR A 3 -8.19 20.23 -11.62
N ASP A 4 -7.14 20.87 -12.11
CA ASP A 4 -6.94 21.10 -13.54
C ASP A 4 -6.50 19.79 -14.26
N GLU A 5 -6.44 19.86 -15.57
CA GLU A 5 -6.05 18.70 -16.39
C GLU A 5 -4.59 18.27 -16.12
N HIS A 6 -3.72 19.22 -15.81
CA HIS A 6 -2.33 18.94 -15.47
C HIS A 6 -2.21 18.10 -14.19
N PHE A 7 -2.96 18.47 -13.12
CA PHE A 7 -3.03 17.69 -11.90
C PHE A 7 -3.54 16.27 -12.15
N ARG A 8 -4.64 16.13 -12.91
CA ARG A 8 -5.20 14.83 -13.25
C ARG A 8 -4.21 13.94 -14.01
N ASN A 9 -3.49 14.51 -14.96
CA ASN A 9 -2.49 13.79 -15.75
C ASN A 9 -1.31 13.33 -14.89
N LYS A 10 -0.84 14.15 -13.94
CA LYS A 10 0.20 13.75 -12.98
C LYS A 10 -0.26 12.62 -12.07
N LEU A 11 -1.46 12.75 -11.49
CA LEU A 11 -2.03 11.70 -10.65
C LEU A 11 -2.20 10.39 -11.41
N TYR A 12 -2.77 10.47 -12.61
CA TYR A 12 -2.93 9.31 -13.49
C TYR A 12 -1.59 8.67 -13.83
N GLY A 13 -0.59 9.48 -14.19
CA GLY A 13 0.78 9.01 -14.47
C GLY A 13 1.40 8.31 -13.26
N GLY A 14 1.22 8.84 -12.04
CA GLY A 14 1.70 8.21 -10.81
C GLY A 14 1.05 6.86 -10.54
N VAL A 15 -0.27 6.77 -10.68
CA VAL A 15 -1.01 5.52 -10.52
C VAL A 15 -0.59 4.48 -11.57
N ILE A 16 -0.53 4.87 -12.84
CA ILE A 16 -0.07 3.96 -13.92
C ILE A 16 1.37 3.52 -13.69
N GLY A 17 2.25 4.44 -13.24
CA GLY A 17 3.64 4.10 -12.92
C GLY A 17 3.73 3.04 -11.83
N LYS A 18 2.88 3.12 -10.80
CA LYS A 18 2.80 2.10 -9.75
C LYS A 18 2.36 0.74 -10.32
N TYR A 19 1.28 0.71 -11.11
CA TYR A 19 0.83 -0.52 -11.78
C TYR A 19 1.94 -1.16 -12.63
N ILE A 20 2.65 -0.33 -13.41
CA ILE A 20 3.78 -0.81 -14.22
C ILE A 20 4.87 -1.40 -13.32
N GLY A 21 5.21 -0.74 -12.21
CA GLY A 21 6.22 -1.22 -11.26
C GLY A 21 5.85 -2.55 -10.64
N VAL A 22 4.63 -2.68 -10.12
CA VAL A 22 4.13 -3.92 -9.52
C VAL A 22 4.11 -5.06 -10.53
N MET A 23 3.56 -4.84 -11.72
CA MET A 23 3.56 -5.85 -12.78
C MET A 23 4.98 -6.25 -13.21
N HIS A 24 5.91 -5.31 -13.24
CA HIS A 24 7.29 -5.59 -13.62
C HIS A 24 8.02 -6.40 -12.53
N GLY A 25 7.72 -6.11 -11.26
CA GLY A 25 8.33 -6.74 -10.10
C GLY A 25 7.77 -8.11 -9.73
N ALA A 26 6.52 -8.41 -10.08
CA ALA A 26 5.79 -9.57 -9.56
C ALA A 26 6.50 -10.92 -9.76
N GLU A 27 7.18 -11.13 -10.89
CA GLU A 27 7.88 -12.40 -11.16
C GLU A 27 9.26 -12.51 -10.51
N ILE A 28 9.80 -11.39 -10.07
CA ILE A 28 11.12 -11.31 -9.44
C ILE A 28 11.06 -10.95 -7.97
N GLU A 29 9.87 -10.92 -7.42
CA GLU A 29 9.65 -10.67 -6.00
C GLU A 29 10.40 -11.69 -5.15
N SER A 30 11.05 -11.21 -4.08
CA SER A 30 11.92 -12.00 -3.20
C SER A 30 13.20 -12.54 -3.84
N TRP A 31 13.50 -12.19 -5.10
CA TRP A 31 14.77 -12.55 -5.73
C TRP A 31 15.89 -11.60 -5.29
N THR A 32 17.10 -12.11 -5.16
CA THR A 32 18.26 -11.24 -4.98
C THR A 32 18.64 -10.54 -6.28
N TYR A 33 19.38 -9.43 -6.17
CA TYR A 33 19.90 -8.73 -7.34
C TYR A 33 20.72 -9.65 -8.25
N GLU A 34 21.55 -10.51 -7.65
CA GLU A 34 22.38 -11.46 -8.37
C GLU A 34 21.53 -12.46 -9.17
N GLN A 35 20.47 -13.01 -8.55
CA GLN A 35 19.56 -13.90 -9.23
C GLN A 35 18.88 -13.23 -10.44
N ILE A 36 18.40 -12.01 -10.25
CA ILE A 36 17.77 -11.24 -11.34
C ILE A 36 18.77 -11.00 -12.46
N LYS A 37 19.98 -10.57 -12.12
CA LYS A 37 21.03 -10.29 -13.09
C LYS A 37 21.49 -11.54 -13.87
N ASP A 38 21.61 -12.66 -13.19
CA ASP A 38 22.04 -13.92 -13.80
C ASP A 38 21.00 -14.47 -14.78
N VAL A 39 19.70 -14.30 -14.49
CA VAL A 39 18.61 -14.81 -15.33
C VAL A 39 18.27 -13.85 -16.47
N PHE A 40 18.16 -12.57 -16.18
CA PHE A 40 17.60 -11.58 -17.13
C PHE A 40 18.64 -10.58 -17.66
N GLY A 41 19.80 -10.46 -17.02
CA GLY A 41 20.76 -9.41 -17.34
C GLY A 41 20.23 -8.02 -17.04
N GLU A 42 20.34 -7.10 -17.99
CA GLU A 42 19.75 -5.77 -17.87
C GLU A 42 18.27 -5.80 -18.30
N ILE A 43 17.36 -5.58 -17.37
CA ILE A 43 15.93 -5.60 -17.64
C ILE A 43 15.50 -4.24 -18.21
N LYS A 44 15.12 -4.21 -19.50
CA LYS A 44 14.60 -3.04 -20.20
C LYS A 44 13.13 -3.17 -20.60
N GLN A 45 12.57 -4.35 -20.47
CA GLN A 45 11.18 -4.69 -20.80
C GLN A 45 10.65 -5.63 -19.74
N TYR A 46 9.36 -5.91 -19.72
CA TYR A 46 8.81 -6.93 -18.83
C TYR A 46 9.52 -8.26 -19.05
N PRO A 47 10.05 -8.88 -18.00
CA PRO A 47 10.79 -10.14 -18.09
C PRO A 47 9.90 -11.30 -18.53
N VAL A 48 8.62 -11.20 -18.23
CA VAL A 48 7.60 -12.19 -18.59
C VAL A 48 6.33 -11.51 -19.10
N ARG A 49 5.49 -12.25 -19.83
CA ARG A 49 4.17 -11.76 -20.25
C ARG A 49 3.13 -12.24 -19.25
N PHE A 50 2.46 -11.29 -18.61
CA PHE A 50 1.31 -11.58 -17.77
C PHE A 50 0.04 -11.61 -18.60
N ASN A 51 -0.65 -12.76 -18.59
CA ASN A 51 -1.97 -12.88 -19.20
C ASN A 51 -3.09 -12.57 -18.19
N ASN A 52 -2.85 -12.79 -16.91
CA ASN A 52 -3.81 -12.63 -15.82
C ASN A 52 -3.12 -11.97 -14.63
N PHE A 53 -2.89 -10.67 -14.72
CA PHE A 53 -2.41 -9.92 -13.56
C PHE A 53 -3.60 -9.60 -12.66
N CYS A 54 -3.58 -10.14 -11.45
CA CYS A 54 -4.44 -9.68 -10.37
C CYS A 54 -3.70 -8.61 -9.58
N SER A 55 -4.38 -7.52 -9.27
CA SER A 55 -3.82 -6.53 -8.37
C SER A 55 -3.57 -7.17 -6.99
N ASP A 56 -2.48 -6.80 -6.38
CA ASP A 56 -2.03 -7.26 -5.08
C ASP A 56 -2.22 -6.21 -3.98
N ASP A 57 -1.61 -6.44 -2.82
CA ASP A 57 -1.68 -5.53 -1.68
C ASP A 57 -1.01 -4.18 -1.95
N ASP A 58 0.07 -4.13 -2.71
CA ASP A 58 0.71 -2.88 -3.14
C ASP A 58 -0.25 -1.93 -3.83
N LEU A 59 -1.19 -2.47 -4.62
CA LEU A 59 -2.19 -1.69 -5.34
C LEU A 59 -3.45 -1.47 -4.53
N ASN A 60 -3.92 -2.50 -3.82
CA ASN A 60 -5.18 -2.45 -3.10
C ASN A 60 -5.08 -1.78 -1.73
N GLY A 61 -3.98 -1.94 -1.02
CA GLY A 61 -3.77 -1.32 0.29
C GLY A 61 -3.96 0.19 0.28
N PRO A 62 -3.29 0.93 -0.61
CA PRO A 62 -3.51 2.37 -0.75
C PRO A 62 -4.96 2.74 -1.04
N LEU A 63 -5.67 1.96 -1.85
CA LEU A 63 -7.07 2.21 -2.18
C LEU A 63 -7.99 2.03 -0.98
N PHE A 64 -7.75 1.02 -0.13
CA PHE A 64 -8.51 0.86 1.11
C PHE A 64 -8.29 2.04 2.05
N TYR A 65 -7.06 2.46 2.25
CA TYR A 65 -6.76 3.59 3.13
C TYR A 65 -7.32 4.91 2.61
N MET A 66 -7.37 5.12 1.31
CA MET A 66 -7.99 6.31 0.71
C MET A 66 -9.50 6.41 1.00
N ARG A 67 -10.17 5.30 1.34
CA ARG A 67 -11.58 5.33 1.75
C ARG A 67 -11.83 6.20 2.97
N VAL A 68 -10.84 6.38 3.82
CA VAL A 68 -10.94 7.30 4.98
C VAL A 68 -11.36 8.71 4.55
N LEU A 69 -10.90 9.17 3.38
CA LEU A 69 -11.25 10.47 2.84
C LEU A 69 -12.73 10.58 2.45
N GLN A 70 -13.31 9.47 2.00
CA GLN A 70 -14.74 9.41 1.64
C GLN A 70 -15.62 9.34 2.88
N ASP A 71 -15.20 8.60 3.90
CA ASP A 71 -15.98 8.35 5.10
C ASP A 71 -15.92 9.51 6.11
N PHE A 72 -14.74 10.15 6.23
CA PHE A 72 -14.45 11.12 7.29
C PHE A 72 -14.06 12.52 6.77
N GLY A 73 -13.94 12.69 5.46
CA GLY A 73 -13.49 13.94 4.84
C GLY A 73 -11.98 14.05 4.76
N THR A 74 -11.51 15.23 4.36
CA THR A 74 -10.09 15.46 4.00
C THR A 74 -9.27 16.16 5.09
N SER A 75 -9.91 16.57 6.19
CA SER A 75 -9.27 17.35 7.23
C SER A 75 -9.18 16.56 8.53
N ASN A 76 -8.04 16.64 9.20
CA ASN A 76 -7.85 16.10 10.55
C ASN A 76 -8.18 14.61 10.71
N ILE A 77 -7.75 13.79 9.75
CA ILE A 77 -7.91 12.34 9.84
C ILE A 77 -7.07 11.82 11.01
N SER A 78 -7.71 11.10 11.92
CA SER A 78 -7.06 10.48 13.07
C SER A 78 -6.62 9.05 12.76
N GLU A 79 -5.66 8.56 13.53
CA GLU A 79 -5.19 7.18 13.47
C GLU A 79 -6.35 6.19 13.72
N ARG A 80 -7.28 6.54 14.60
CA ARG A 80 -8.47 5.73 14.87
C ARG A 80 -9.38 5.61 13.64
N GLN A 81 -9.59 6.68 12.90
CA GLN A 81 -10.34 6.65 11.65
C GLN A 81 -9.65 5.77 10.60
N MET A 82 -8.31 5.83 10.53
CA MET A 82 -7.54 4.95 9.65
C MET A 82 -7.71 3.48 10.03
N GLY A 83 -7.61 3.14 11.31
CA GLY A 83 -7.82 1.77 11.79
C GLY A 83 -9.24 1.26 11.51
N HIS A 84 -10.26 2.08 11.72
CA HIS A 84 -11.64 1.73 11.40
C HIS A 84 -11.85 1.54 9.90
N THR A 85 -11.19 2.34 9.07
CA THR A 85 -11.22 2.16 7.62
C THR A 85 -10.64 0.80 7.22
N LEU A 86 -9.52 0.39 7.81
CA LEU A 86 -8.97 -0.94 7.59
C LEU A 86 -9.99 -2.03 7.93
N LEU A 87 -10.62 -1.97 9.09
CA LEU A 87 -11.63 -2.95 9.50
C LEU A 87 -12.87 -2.96 8.62
N ASN A 88 -13.27 -1.80 8.09
CA ASN A 88 -14.50 -1.67 7.31
C ASN A 88 -14.35 -2.17 5.87
N TYR A 89 -13.16 -2.03 5.27
CA TYR A 89 -12.97 -2.29 3.84
C TYR A 89 -12.12 -3.50 3.52
N VAL A 90 -11.31 -3.98 4.45
CA VAL A 90 -10.52 -5.19 4.27
C VAL A 90 -11.30 -6.39 4.80
N GLY A 91 -11.77 -7.25 3.89
CA GLY A 91 -12.47 -8.49 4.24
C GLY A 91 -11.49 -9.55 4.73
N GLU A 92 -11.75 -10.15 5.88
CA GLU A 92 -10.93 -11.21 6.44
C GLU A 92 -10.73 -12.34 5.43
N ARG A 93 -9.49 -12.57 5.02
CA ARG A 93 -9.07 -13.63 4.08
C ARG A 93 -9.81 -13.63 2.73
N HIS A 94 -10.39 -12.49 2.36
CA HIS A 94 -11.10 -12.31 1.10
C HIS A 94 -10.53 -11.13 0.32
N GLY A 95 -10.70 -11.15 -1.00
CA GLY A 95 -10.27 -10.09 -1.89
C GLY A 95 -8.78 -10.18 -2.26
N PHE A 96 -8.26 -9.06 -2.74
CA PHE A 96 -6.90 -8.95 -3.29
C PHE A 96 -5.92 -8.28 -2.32
N PHE A 97 -6.12 -8.49 -1.03
CA PHE A 97 -5.21 -8.04 0.00
C PHE A 97 -4.39 -9.24 0.48
N TRP A 98 -3.08 -9.16 0.36
CA TRP A 98 -2.22 -10.22 0.86
C TRP A 98 -1.97 -10.03 2.35
N TRP A 99 -2.23 -11.06 3.12
CA TRP A 99 -2.23 -10.96 4.57
C TRP A 99 -0.86 -11.16 5.21
N GLY A 100 -0.02 -11.97 4.66
CA GLY A 100 1.35 -12.20 5.09
C GLY A 100 1.55 -12.97 6.40
N GLY A 101 0.61 -12.92 7.31
CA GLY A 101 0.60 -13.65 8.58
C GLY A 101 0.69 -12.75 9.82
N TYR A 102 -0.08 -13.12 10.85
CA TYR A 102 -0.01 -12.49 12.16
C TYR A 102 1.39 -12.67 12.77
N GLY A 103 1.97 -11.57 13.28
CA GLY A 103 3.32 -11.56 13.81
C GLY A 103 4.42 -11.56 12.74
N THR A 104 4.04 -11.58 11.45
CA THR A 104 4.95 -11.57 10.31
C THR A 104 4.78 -10.31 9.49
N SER A 105 3.56 -9.98 9.05
CA SER A 105 3.28 -8.74 8.33
C SER A 105 2.72 -7.66 9.25
N THR A 106 2.99 -6.40 8.93
CA THR A 106 2.45 -5.24 9.66
C THR A 106 0.94 -5.16 9.53
N GLU A 107 0.41 -5.34 8.33
CA GLU A 107 -1.00 -5.16 7.99
C GLU A 107 -1.89 -6.22 8.65
N GLU A 108 -1.54 -7.50 8.57
CA GLU A 108 -2.33 -8.54 9.23
C GLU A 108 -2.23 -8.46 10.74
N THR A 109 -1.05 -8.15 11.27
CA THR A 109 -0.87 -7.98 12.71
C THR A 109 -1.69 -6.81 13.24
N ALA A 110 -1.66 -5.67 12.57
CA ALA A 110 -2.46 -4.50 12.93
C ALA A 110 -3.97 -4.78 12.82
N TYR A 111 -4.40 -5.50 11.79
CA TYR A 111 -5.80 -5.88 11.60
C TYR A 111 -6.33 -6.74 12.76
N TRP A 112 -5.61 -7.80 13.12
CA TRP A 112 -6.00 -8.66 14.24
C TRP A 112 -5.96 -7.95 15.58
N ASN A 113 -5.00 -7.06 15.80
CA ASN A 113 -4.95 -6.22 16.99
C ASN A 113 -6.19 -5.32 17.08
N LEU A 114 -6.56 -4.68 15.98
CA LEU A 114 -7.78 -3.85 15.90
C LEU A 114 -9.04 -4.66 16.19
N LEU A 115 -9.18 -5.85 15.60
CA LEU A 115 -10.31 -6.75 15.87
C LEU A 115 -10.41 -7.16 17.34
N ASN A 116 -9.26 -7.24 18.02
CA ASN A 116 -9.20 -7.56 19.47
C ASN A 116 -9.26 -6.31 20.36
N GLY A 117 -9.60 -5.14 19.81
CA GLY A 117 -9.82 -3.90 20.55
C GLY A 117 -8.54 -3.13 20.91
N ILE A 118 -7.41 -3.47 20.30
CA ILE A 118 -6.17 -2.69 20.44
C ILE A 118 -6.22 -1.55 19.43
N GLU A 119 -6.53 -0.37 19.91
CA GLU A 119 -6.73 0.82 19.07
C GLU A 119 -5.41 1.38 18.50
N PRO A 120 -5.46 2.10 17.35
CA PRO A 120 -4.29 2.80 16.83
C PRO A 120 -3.87 3.97 17.75
N PRO A 121 -2.61 4.33 17.78
CA PRO A 121 -1.50 3.79 17.01
C PRO A 121 -0.90 2.50 17.60
N LEU A 122 -1.37 2.06 18.77
CA LEU A 122 -0.81 0.92 19.49
C LEU A 122 -0.92 -0.38 18.67
N SER A 123 -2.02 -0.58 17.93
CA SER A 123 -2.25 -1.77 17.09
C SER A 123 -1.11 -2.08 16.11
N GLY A 124 -0.43 -1.05 15.59
CA GLY A 124 0.71 -1.18 14.67
C GLY A 124 2.08 -0.89 15.29
N SER A 125 2.17 -0.61 16.58
CA SER A 125 3.37 -0.10 17.23
C SER A 125 4.43 -1.16 17.52
N ILE A 126 5.68 -0.69 17.70
CA ILE A 126 6.79 -1.53 18.18
C ILE A 126 6.52 -2.05 19.59
N GLU A 127 5.88 -1.24 20.43
CA GLU A 127 5.54 -1.61 21.80
C GLU A 127 4.64 -2.84 21.85
N GLN A 128 3.64 -2.89 20.97
CA GLN A 128 2.67 -3.99 20.92
C GLN A 128 3.20 -5.21 20.16
N ASN A 129 3.92 -5.01 19.06
CA ASN A 129 4.20 -6.06 18.07
C ASN A 129 5.67 -6.47 18.01
N GLY A 130 6.54 -5.75 18.72
CA GLY A 130 7.99 -5.89 18.58
C GLY A 130 8.54 -5.27 17.30
N LYS A 131 9.83 -4.97 17.32
CA LYS A 131 10.50 -4.23 16.25
C LYS A 131 10.41 -4.93 14.90
N ILE A 132 10.66 -6.25 14.88
CA ILE A 132 10.73 -7.02 13.62
C ILE A 132 9.41 -6.93 12.84
N THR A 133 8.27 -7.11 13.51
CA THR A 133 6.96 -7.06 12.89
C THR A 133 6.53 -5.63 12.55
N ALA A 134 6.72 -4.68 13.46
CA ALA A 134 6.28 -3.31 13.28
C ALA A 134 7.08 -2.55 12.19
N GLU A 135 8.31 -2.96 11.90
CA GLU A 135 9.17 -2.36 10.87
C GLU A 135 9.15 -3.14 9.55
N GLN A 136 8.18 -4.03 9.33
CA GLN A 136 8.00 -4.66 8.01
C GLN A 136 7.50 -3.64 6.98
N ILE A 137 7.57 -4.02 5.69
CA ILE A 137 7.40 -3.11 4.56
C ILE A 137 6.00 -2.53 4.42
N GLY A 138 4.96 -3.13 5.02
CA GLY A 138 3.55 -2.76 4.81
C GLY A 138 3.25 -1.27 5.00
N GLY A 139 3.81 -0.64 6.03
CA GLY A 139 3.64 0.80 6.24
C GLY A 139 4.19 1.65 5.09
N GLN A 140 5.24 1.22 4.44
CA GLN A 140 5.87 1.91 3.32
C GLN A 140 5.07 1.72 2.03
N ILE A 141 4.71 0.50 1.68
CA ILE A 141 4.03 0.20 0.41
C ILE A 141 2.63 0.83 0.33
N PHE A 142 1.98 1.10 1.48
CA PHE A 142 0.65 1.71 1.53
C PHE A 142 0.68 3.24 1.64
N SER A 143 1.85 3.85 1.79
CA SER A 143 1.95 5.31 2.03
C SER A 143 1.97 6.17 0.77
N ASP A 144 2.22 5.62 -0.39
CA ASP A 144 2.41 6.36 -1.63
C ASP A 144 1.16 7.10 -2.12
N CYS A 145 -0.04 6.63 -1.79
CA CYS A 145 -1.28 7.35 -2.07
C CYS A 145 -1.30 8.72 -1.38
N TRP A 146 -0.76 8.82 -0.17
CA TRP A 146 -0.63 10.08 0.56
C TRP A 146 0.40 11.00 -0.09
N GLY A 147 1.53 10.43 -0.55
CA GLY A 147 2.53 11.16 -1.32
C GLY A 147 1.97 11.74 -2.61
N LEU A 148 1.18 10.97 -3.37
CA LEU A 148 0.50 11.41 -4.57
C LEU A 148 -0.48 12.56 -4.31
N LEU A 149 -1.25 12.48 -3.21
CA LEU A 149 -2.20 13.52 -2.85
C LEU A 149 -1.51 14.78 -2.31
N LEU A 150 -0.58 14.62 -1.37
CA LEU A 150 0.05 15.74 -0.66
C LEU A 150 1.10 16.46 -1.52
N SER A 151 1.94 15.73 -2.26
CA SER A 151 2.96 16.34 -3.11
C SER A 151 2.36 17.17 -4.25
N LEU A 152 1.20 16.76 -4.75
CA LEU A 152 0.50 17.51 -5.79
C LEU A 152 -0.24 18.75 -5.26
N ILE A 153 -0.59 18.77 -3.99
CA ILE A 153 -1.17 19.95 -3.33
C ILE A 153 -0.09 21.03 -3.13
N HIS A 154 1.12 20.65 -2.74
CA HIS A 154 2.24 21.59 -2.51
C HIS A 154 2.91 22.12 -3.79
N ILE A 155 2.71 21.48 -4.94
CA ILE A 155 3.24 21.98 -6.23
C ILE A 155 2.36 23.09 -6.83
N SER A 156 1.16 23.31 -6.28
CA SER A 156 0.20 24.31 -6.74
C SER A 156 0.27 25.65 -5.98
N GLU A 157 1.16 25.80 -5.01
CA GLU A 157 1.51 27.05 -4.32
C GLU A 157 2.84 27.61 -4.84
#